data_09c58c8c2005d8bf580ebfa3d0d8c838
#
_entry.id   09c58c8c2005d8bf580ebfa3d0d8c838
#
_cell.length_a   1.000
_cell.length_b   1.000
_cell.length_c   1.000
_cell.angle_alpha   90.00
_cell.angle_beta   90.00
_cell.angle_gamma   90.00
#
_symmetry.space_group_name_H-M   'P 1'
#
loop_
_entity.id
_entity.type
_entity.pdbx_description
1 polymer ?
#
loop_
_entity_poly.entity_id
_entity_poly.type
_entity_poly.pdbx_seq_one_letter_code
_entity_poly.pdbx_strand_id
1 'polypeptide(L)'
;FYKGASQESPRKQGRKMKQLMLGNAAVARGLYEAGCGVVSSYPGTPSTEITEECAKYDEIYCEWAPNEKVAMEVAFGASLAGKRSFCAMKHVGLNVAADPLFTMSYIGVNGGMVLAVADDPGMHSSQNEQDSRNYARAAKVPMVEPADSKECRDFTKLAYELSEEFDTPVILRLTTRIAHSRSIVEDGERKELPLKEYKKDPSKNVMLPAFARPKHEKVEARTRTLTAYAETTSLNRIEDNGAKIGVIAAGTPYQYVKEAMGDTVNYLKLGLVWPLPEQLIRDFAAKCEKVYVVEELDDFIENHCKALGVDVVGKELFPRCGEFSQKLVKKLLTGEEAPSLSLDADIPVRPPVMCCGCPHRGVFYALKRAGVYVSGDIGCYTLGASAPLNAMDASICMGASVSALHGYNKARGPEAEKKSVAVIGDSTFAHSGITSLIDIAYNRSNSVVIVLDNSITGMTGHQQNPTTGFNIKGEPAAAVDLEALCHAIGIRRVTVVDPYDLQQVMAALKEELAAEEAALHEARLDEAEDVEQLEGRSLMRYIYSLTGSLEER
;
A
#
# COMPACT_ATOMS: atom_id res chain seq x y z
N PHE A 1 21.28 -9.99 -16.24
CA PHE A 1 21.10 -10.79 -17.49
C PHE A 1 19.61 -11.13 -17.63
N TYR A 2 18.84 -10.32 -18.36
CA TYR A 2 17.77 -10.76 -19.27
C TYR A 2 17.39 -9.56 -20.13
N LYS A 3 18.12 -9.37 -21.24
CA LYS A 3 17.65 -8.61 -22.39
C LYS A 3 16.95 -9.61 -23.29
N GLY A 4 15.64 -9.58 -23.30
CA GLY A 4 14.80 -10.20 -24.29
C GLY A 4 13.85 -9.13 -24.83
N ALA A 5 14.35 -8.31 -25.76
CA ALA A 5 13.50 -7.41 -26.52
C ALA A 5 12.63 -8.26 -27.46
N SER A 6 11.37 -8.45 -27.12
CA SER A 6 10.36 -8.87 -28.08
C SER A 6 9.93 -7.65 -28.89
N GLN A 7 10.39 -7.55 -30.13
CA GLN A 7 9.79 -6.66 -31.14
C GLN A 7 8.33 -7.09 -31.34
N GLU A 8 7.39 -6.34 -30.76
CA GLU A 8 5.99 -6.50 -31.11
C GLU A 8 5.77 -5.89 -32.52
N SER A 9 5.30 -6.75 -33.44
CA SER A 9 4.82 -6.33 -34.75
C SER A 9 3.57 -5.45 -34.61
N PRO A 10 3.29 -4.51 -35.54
CA PRO A 10 2.12 -3.62 -35.45
C PRO A 10 0.83 -4.43 -35.37
N ARG A 11 0.05 -4.20 -34.30
CA ARG A 11 -1.21 -4.89 -34.02
C ARG A 11 -2.21 -4.63 -35.16
N LYS A 12 -2.67 -5.70 -35.82
CA LYS A 12 -3.81 -5.64 -36.73
C LYS A 12 -5.07 -5.29 -35.96
N GLN A 13 -5.70 -4.17 -36.29
CA GLN A 13 -7.03 -3.78 -35.77
C GLN A 13 -8.04 -4.92 -35.99
N GLY A 14 -8.76 -5.34 -34.95
CA GLY A 14 -10.02 -6.07 -35.08
C GLY A 14 -10.13 -7.46 -34.45
N ARG A 15 -9.10 -8.04 -33.84
CA ARG A 15 -9.25 -9.35 -33.18
C ARG A 15 -8.99 -9.22 -31.67
N LYS A 16 -10.05 -9.42 -30.85
CA LYS A 16 -9.90 -9.55 -29.40
C LYS A 16 -8.95 -10.72 -29.11
N MET A 17 -7.83 -10.43 -28.45
CA MET A 17 -6.89 -11.46 -28.07
C MET A 17 -7.19 -11.94 -26.65
N LYS A 18 -7.10 -13.26 -26.45
CA LYS A 18 -7.14 -13.87 -25.13
C LYS A 18 -5.71 -13.97 -24.62
N GLN A 19 -5.47 -13.41 -23.44
CA GLN A 19 -4.15 -13.43 -22.82
C GLN A 19 -4.25 -13.97 -21.39
N LEU A 20 -3.21 -14.68 -20.97
CA LEU A 20 -3.07 -15.10 -19.58
C LEU A 20 -2.43 -13.93 -18.80
N MET A 21 -3.23 -13.22 -18.00
CA MET A 21 -2.78 -12.01 -17.28
C MET A 21 -2.75 -12.23 -15.77
N LEU A 22 -1.78 -11.61 -15.09
CA LEU A 22 -1.83 -11.39 -13.65
C LEU A 22 -3.01 -10.47 -13.28
N GLY A 23 -3.53 -10.59 -12.06
CA GLY A 23 -4.57 -9.68 -11.57
C GLY A 23 -4.15 -8.21 -11.66
N ASN A 24 -2.92 -7.88 -11.25
CA ASN A 24 -2.38 -6.51 -11.35
C ASN A 24 -2.32 -6.03 -12.82
N ALA A 25 -1.85 -6.85 -13.74
CA ALA A 25 -1.80 -6.51 -15.16
C ALA A 25 -3.22 -6.36 -15.75
N ALA A 26 -4.18 -7.14 -15.28
CA ALA A 26 -5.57 -7.04 -15.71
C ALA A 26 -6.24 -5.75 -15.17
N VAL A 27 -5.92 -5.30 -13.95
CA VAL A 27 -6.34 -3.97 -13.46
C VAL A 27 -5.77 -2.88 -14.36
N ALA A 28 -4.47 -2.90 -14.65
CA ALA A 28 -3.84 -1.92 -15.56
C ALA A 28 -4.50 -1.94 -16.95
N ARG A 29 -4.84 -3.12 -17.47
CA ARG A 29 -5.60 -3.25 -18.71
C ARG A 29 -6.99 -2.63 -18.61
N GLY A 30 -7.68 -2.83 -17.50
CA GLY A 30 -8.97 -2.22 -17.20
C GLY A 30 -8.90 -0.69 -17.16
N LEU A 31 -7.85 -0.14 -16.55
CA LEU A 31 -7.56 1.30 -16.50
C LEU A 31 -7.38 1.88 -17.91
N TYR A 32 -6.55 1.21 -18.72
CA TYR A 32 -6.35 1.59 -20.13
C TYR A 32 -7.67 1.61 -20.89
N GLU A 33 -8.43 0.51 -20.86
CA GLU A 33 -9.71 0.38 -21.57
C GLU A 33 -10.76 1.39 -21.07
N ALA A 34 -10.76 1.72 -19.78
CA ALA A 34 -11.65 2.71 -19.20
C ALA A 34 -11.30 4.17 -19.53
N GLY A 35 -10.20 4.43 -20.23
CA GLY A 35 -9.78 5.79 -20.57
C GLY A 35 -9.16 6.55 -19.37
N CYS A 36 -8.57 5.84 -18.41
CA CYS A 36 -7.78 6.47 -17.35
C CYS A 36 -6.66 7.32 -17.94
N GLY A 37 -6.41 8.50 -17.38
CA GLY A 37 -5.40 9.41 -17.90
C GLY A 37 -4.28 9.72 -16.92
N VAL A 38 -4.50 9.52 -15.61
CA VAL A 38 -3.50 9.80 -14.57
C VAL A 38 -3.47 8.67 -13.55
N VAL A 39 -2.29 8.15 -13.30
CA VAL A 39 -2.00 7.13 -12.28
C VAL A 39 -0.88 7.64 -11.40
N SER A 40 -1.11 7.73 -10.10
CA SER A 40 -0.09 8.09 -9.11
C SER A 40 -0.14 7.09 -7.96
N SER A 41 1.01 6.54 -7.57
CA SER A 41 1.09 5.50 -6.55
C SER A 41 2.41 5.60 -5.76
N TYR A 42 2.44 5.00 -4.58
CA TYR A 42 3.68 4.65 -3.91
C TYR A 42 3.88 3.12 -4.01
N PRO A 43 5.13 2.64 -4.26
CA PRO A 43 5.38 1.21 -4.40
C PRO A 43 5.03 0.43 -3.14
N GLY A 44 4.13 -0.55 -3.25
CA GLY A 44 3.68 -1.35 -2.12
C GLY A 44 3.18 -2.74 -2.55
N THR A 45 4.00 -3.79 -2.36
CA THR A 45 3.59 -5.18 -2.65
C THR A 45 2.39 -5.56 -1.78
N PRO A 46 1.26 -6.06 -2.37
CA PRO A 46 1.17 -6.71 -3.68
C PRO A 46 0.60 -5.85 -4.84
N SER A 47 0.48 -4.53 -4.73
CA SER A 47 -0.16 -3.67 -5.75
C SER A 47 0.81 -2.96 -6.70
N THR A 48 2.13 -3.07 -6.49
CA THR A 48 3.17 -2.31 -7.21
C THR A 48 3.06 -2.43 -8.72
N GLU A 49 2.89 -3.65 -9.23
CA GLU A 49 2.89 -3.96 -10.67
C GLU A 49 1.75 -3.30 -11.43
N ILE A 50 0.66 -2.86 -10.76
CA ILE A 50 -0.43 -2.15 -11.44
C ILE A 50 0.10 -0.88 -12.10
N THR A 51 0.86 -0.07 -11.36
CA THR A 51 1.41 1.20 -11.86
C THR A 51 2.53 0.97 -12.88
N GLU A 52 3.37 -0.05 -12.66
CA GLU A 52 4.40 -0.46 -13.63
C GLU A 52 3.79 -0.90 -14.97
N GLU A 53 2.71 -1.67 -14.94
CA GLU A 53 1.99 -2.07 -16.15
C GLU A 53 1.29 -0.87 -16.83
N CYS A 54 0.73 0.07 -16.05
CA CYS A 54 0.16 1.30 -16.58
C CYS A 54 1.20 2.19 -17.27
N ALA A 55 2.42 2.26 -16.75
CA ALA A 55 3.49 3.08 -17.32
C ALA A 55 3.93 2.65 -18.74
N LYS A 56 3.53 1.44 -19.17
CA LYS A 56 3.76 0.94 -20.55
C LYS A 56 2.79 1.54 -21.58
N TYR A 57 1.73 2.23 -21.14
CA TYR A 57 0.78 2.90 -22.02
C TYR A 57 1.13 4.38 -22.12
N ASP A 58 1.35 4.88 -23.34
CA ASP A 58 1.71 6.29 -23.57
C ASP A 58 0.55 7.25 -23.29
N GLU A 59 -0.69 6.75 -23.35
CA GLU A 59 -1.90 7.53 -23.11
C GLU A 59 -2.19 7.77 -21.63
N ILE A 60 -1.41 7.16 -20.73
CA ILE A 60 -1.56 7.29 -19.28
C ILE A 60 -0.33 7.96 -18.70
N TYR A 61 -0.52 9.11 -18.06
CA TYR A 61 0.51 9.69 -17.21
C TYR A 61 0.65 8.84 -15.95
N CYS A 62 1.86 8.34 -15.68
CA CYS A 62 2.17 7.53 -14.51
C CYS A 62 3.32 8.15 -13.71
N GLU A 63 3.20 8.11 -12.39
CA GLU A 63 4.27 8.55 -11.50
C GLU A 63 4.38 7.71 -10.23
N TRP A 64 5.58 7.70 -9.63
CA TRP A 64 5.80 7.31 -8.25
C TRP A 64 5.77 8.56 -7.37
N ALA A 65 4.79 8.65 -6.49
CA ALA A 65 4.73 9.69 -5.46
C ALA A 65 5.61 9.32 -4.26
N PRO A 66 6.03 10.27 -3.42
CA PRO A 66 6.85 9.98 -2.25
C PRO A 66 6.13 9.17 -1.17
N ASN A 67 4.79 9.24 -1.09
CA ASN A 67 3.95 8.42 -0.22
C ASN A 67 2.51 8.31 -0.74
N GLU A 68 1.71 7.45 -0.11
CA GLU A 68 0.34 7.14 -0.55
C GLU A 68 -0.62 8.32 -0.38
N LYS A 69 -0.41 9.19 0.62
CA LYS A 69 -1.21 10.41 0.79
C LYS A 69 -1.04 11.34 -0.41
N VAL A 70 0.20 11.62 -0.79
CA VAL A 70 0.52 12.46 -1.95
C VAL A 70 0.02 11.81 -3.24
N ALA A 71 0.22 10.50 -3.42
CA ALA A 71 -0.28 9.76 -4.57
C ALA A 71 -1.79 9.93 -4.74
N MET A 72 -2.54 9.77 -3.65
CA MET A 72 -3.99 9.93 -3.67
C MET A 72 -4.43 11.36 -3.95
N GLU A 73 -3.71 12.35 -3.41
CA GLU A 73 -3.98 13.77 -3.63
C GLU A 73 -3.74 14.17 -5.11
N VAL A 74 -2.67 13.65 -5.74
CA VAL A 74 -2.40 13.84 -7.18
C VAL A 74 -3.52 13.23 -8.04
N ALA A 75 -3.90 11.99 -7.76
CA ALA A 75 -5.00 11.33 -8.46
C ALA A 75 -6.32 12.12 -8.29
N PHE A 76 -6.59 12.65 -7.11
CA PHE A 76 -7.76 13.46 -6.85
C PHE A 76 -7.71 14.82 -7.59
N GLY A 77 -6.56 15.47 -7.63
CA GLY A 77 -6.36 16.68 -8.42
C GLY A 77 -6.67 16.47 -9.90
N ALA A 78 -6.26 15.33 -10.47
CA ALA A 78 -6.60 14.94 -11.84
C ALA A 78 -8.10 14.68 -12.02
N SER A 79 -8.75 14.04 -11.03
CA SER A 79 -10.20 13.87 -11.00
C SER A 79 -10.95 15.22 -10.99
N LEU A 80 -10.54 16.16 -10.14
CA LEU A 80 -11.11 17.51 -10.10
C LEU A 80 -10.98 18.23 -11.44
N ALA A 81 -9.84 18.05 -12.12
CA ALA A 81 -9.60 18.59 -13.46
C ALA A 81 -10.45 17.91 -14.55
N GLY A 82 -11.22 16.88 -14.24
CA GLY A 82 -12.13 16.21 -15.15
C GLY A 82 -11.57 14.99 -15.87
N LYS A 83 -10.42 14.47 -15.46
CA LYS A 83 -9.79 13.27 -16.01
C LYS A 83 -10.06 12.07 -15.12
N ARG A 84 -10.33 10.89 -15.70
CA ARG A 84 -10.33 9.64 -14.92
C ARG A 84 -8.95 9.39 -14.35
N SER A 85 -8.86 9.10 -13.06
CA SER A 85 -7.62 8.95 -12.32
C SER A 85 -7.61 7.71 -11.43
N PHE A 86 -6.41 7.29 -11.04
CA PHE A 86 -6.21 6.08 -10.28
C PHE A 86 -5.06 6.22 -9.29
N CYS A 87 -5.19 5.54 -8.15
CA CYS A 87 -4.14 5.38 -7.16
C CYS A 87 -4.10 3.92 -6.69
N ALA A 88 -2.92 3.35 -6.51
CA ALA A 88 -2.75 2.00 -5.98
C ALA A 88 -1.91 2.02 -4.71
N MET A 89 -2.29 1.17 -3.75
CA MET A 89 -1.56 0.99 -2.49
C MET A 89 -1.89 -0.35 -1.83
N LYS A 90 -1.04 -0.77 -0.92
CA LYS A 90 -1.39 -1.86 0.00
C LYS A 90 -2.22 -1.35 1.18
N HIS A 91 -2.75 -2.26 2.02
CA HIS A 91 -3.60 -1.88 3.15
C HIS A 91 -2.94 -0.91 4.14
N VAL A 92 -1.64 -1.05 4.43
CA VAL A 92 -0.93 -0.11 5.31
C VAL A 92 -0.75 1.27 4.68
N GLY A 93 -0.67 1.35 3.35
CA GLY A 93 -0.68 2.61 2.60
C GLY A 93 -2.03 3.33 2.70
N LEU A 94 -3.13 2.57 2.80
CA LEU A 94 -4.45 3.15 3.04
C LEU A 94 -4.52 3.87 4.39
N ASN A 95 -3.79 3.41 5.41
CA ASN A 95 -3.68 4.13 6.68
C ASN A 95 -3.05 5.51 6.48
N VAL A 96 -2.03 5.63 5.62
CA VAL A 96 -1.37 6.89 5.28
C VAL A 96 -2.31 7.81 4.47
N ALA A 97 -3.10 7.24 3.56
CA ALA A 97 -4.05 7.93 2.69
C ALA A 97 -5.47 8.08 3.30
N ALA A 98 -5.67 7.71 4.57
CA ALA A 98 -6.99 7.75 5.20
C ALA A 98 -7.60 9.16 5.23
N ASP A 99 -6.83 10.17 5.63
CA ASP A 99 -7.32 11.55 5.72
C ASP A 99 -7.89 12.05 4.39
N PRO A 100 -7.16 12.01 3.26
CA PRO A 100 -7.76 12.38 1.97
C PRO A 100 -8.95 11.48 1.59
N LEU A 101 -8.94 10.17 1.85
CA LEU A 101 -10.05 9.28 1.53
C LEU A 101 -11.37 9.73 2.18
N PHE A 102 -11.35 9.98 3.49
CA PHE A 102 -12.54 10.43 4.22
C PHE A 102 -13.07 11.77 3.71
N THR A 103 -12.15 12.68 3.38
CA THR A 103 -12.50 14.01 2.86
C THR A 103 -13.04 13.95 1.42
N MET A 104 -12.42 13.14 0.56
CA MET A 104 -12.86 12.95 -0.83
C MET A 104 -14.24 12.30 -0.93
N SER A 105 -14.62 11.45 0.02
CA SER A 105 -15.97 10.91 0.13
C SER A 105 -17.04 12.01 0.22
N TYR A 106 -16.72 13.13 0.87
CA TYR A 106 -17.63 14.27 1.00
C TYR A 106 -17.59 15.20 -0.21
N ILE A 107 -16.43 15.39 -0.83
CA ILE A 107 -16.25 16.28 -1.98
C ILE A 107 -16.86 15.67 -3.23
N GLY A 108 -16.72 14.35 -3.41
CA GLY A 108 -17.06 13.68 -4.66
C GLY A 108 -15.99 13.82 -5.74
N VAL A 109 -16.33 13.61 -6.98
CA VAL A 109 -15.44 13.60 -8.14
C VAL A 109 -15.94 14.51 -9.25
N ASN A 110 -15.07 14.82 -10.23
CA ASN A 110 -15.47 15.37 -11.54
C ASN A 110 -15.17 14.34 -12.65
N GLY A 111 -13.91 13.93 -12.82
CA GLY A 111 -13.60 12.68 -13.51
C GLY A 111 -13.63 11.51 -12.51
N GLY A 112 -14.04 10.33 -12.94
CA GLY A 112 -14.11 9.16 -12.07
C GLY A 112 -12.74 8.86 -11.40
N MET A 113 -12.76 8.44 -10.14
CA MET A 113 -11.57 8.09 -9.39
C MET A 113 -11.70 6.69 -8.80
N VAL A 114 -10.72 5.84 -9.05
CA VAL A 114 -10.63 4.48 -8.52
C VAL A 114 -9.36 4.34 -7.68
N LEU A 115 -9.49 3.70 -6.54
CA LEU A 115 -8.42 3.43 -5.59
C LEU A 115 -8.27 1.91 -5.45
N ALA A 116 -7.17 1.33 -5.92
CA ALA A 116 -6.86 -0.07 -5.63
C ALA A 116 -6.20 -0.19 -4.26
N VAL A 117 -6.78 -1.03 -3.41
CA VAL A 117 -6.21 -1.39 -2.10
C VAL A 117 -5.99 -2.89 -2.04
N ALA A 118 -4.75 -3.29 -1.82
CA ALA A 118 -4.40 -4.70 -1.75
C ALA A 118 -4.14 -5.13 -0.30
N ASP A 119 -5.04 -5.99 0.20
CA ASP A 119 -4.89 -6.66 1.50
C ASP A 119 -3.94 -7.85 1.36
N ASP A 120 -3.32 -8.26 2.46
CA ASP A 120 -2.32 -9.33 2.48
C ASP A 120 -2.66 -10.39 3.55
N PRO A 121 -3.71 -11.20 3.33
CA PRO A 121 -4.03 -12.33 4.21
C PRO A 121 -2.83 -13.28 4.34
N GLY A 122 -2.45 -13.61 5.58
CA GLY A 122 -1.26 -14.41 5.87
C GLY A 122 0.04 -13.61 5.95
N MET A 123 0.01 -12.30 5.77
CA MET A 123 1.18 -11.41 5.93
C MET A 123 2.40 -11.85 5.11
N HIS A 124 2.21 -12.17 3.82
CA HIS A 124 3.31 -12.61 2.94
C HIS A 124 4.42 -11.57 2.81
N SER A 125 4.05 -10.26 2.85
CA SER A 125 4.98 -9.14 2.76
C SER A 125 4.58 -7.94 3.63
N SER A 126 3.85 -8.17 4.72
CA SER A 126 3.27 -7.11 5.55
C SER A 126 3.62 -7.28 7.03
N GLN A 127 3.67 -6.19 7.76
CA GLN A 127 3.93 -6.15 9.19
C GLN A 127 2.69 -6.40 10.06
N ASN A 128 1.51 -6.42 9.49
CA ASN A 128 0.24 -6.75 10.14
C ASN A 128 -0.80 -7.20 9.11
N GLU A 129 -1.88 -7.80 9.58
CA GLU A 129 -3.09 -8.06 8.79
C GLU A 129 -4.12 -6.96 9.05
N GLN A 130 -4.78 -6.48 7.98
CA GLN A 130 -5.84 -5.50 8.05
C GLN A 130 -6.90 -5.84 7.01
N ASP A 131 -8.16 -5.51 7.32
CA ASP A 131 -9.28 -5.65 6.41
C ASP A 131 -9.73 -4.28 5.92
N SER A 132 -9.40 -3.94 4.69
CA SER A 132 -9.72 -2.64 4.10
C SER A 132 -11.22 -2.41 3.88
N ARG A 133 -12.08 -3.45 3.97
CA ARG A 133 -13.55 -3.32 3.95
C ARG A 133 -14.05 -2.42 5.08
N ASN A 134 -13.36 -2.43 6.23
CA ASN A 134 -13.65 -1.53 7.35
C ASN A 134 -13.44 -0.06 7.00
N TYR A 135 -12.43 0.27 6.17
CA TYR A 135 -12.22 1.62 5.66
C TYR A 135 -13.34 2.06 4.72
N ALA A 136 -13.75 1.18 3.78
CA ALA A 136 -14.86 1.47 2.88
C ALA A 136 -16.13 1.84 3.64
N ARG A 137 -16.46 1.04 4.67
CA ARG A 137 -17.60 1.27 5.57
C ARG A 137 -17.47 2.59 6.33
N ALA A 138 -16.32 2.85 6.93
CA ALA A 138 -16.10 4.04 7.74
C ALA A 138 -16.09 5.33 6.91
N ALA A 139 -15.44 5.31 5.74
CA ALA A 139 -15.39 6.43 4.81
C ALA A 139 -16.66 6.57 3.95
N LYS A 140 -17.59 5.57 3.98
CA LYS A 140 -18.83 5.53 3.17
C LYS A 140 -18.54 5.62 1.66
N VAL A 141 -17.52 4.88 1.22
CA VAL A 141 -17.06 4.80 -0.15
C VAL A 141 -17.34 3.39 -0.69
N PRO A 142 -17.98 3.21 -1.85
CA PRO A 142 -18.27 1.88 -2.37
C PRO A 142 -17.01 1.08 -2.65
N MET A 143 -17.08 -0.23 -2.41
CA MET A 143 -15.97 -1.14 -2.61
C MET A 143 -16.37 -2.34 -3.45
N VAL A 144 -15.62 -2.61 -4.51
CA VAL A 144 -15.76 -3.79 -5.36
C VAL A 144 -14.59 -4.74 -5.16
N GLU A 145 -14.84 -6.04 -5.23
CA GLU A 145 -13.84 -7.09 -4.97
C GLU A 145 -13.89 -8.18 -6.06
N PRO A 146 -12.91 -8.18 -6.97
CA PRO A 146 -12.82 -9.19 -8.04
C PRO A 146 -12.33 -10.53 -7.50
N ALA A 147 -12.76 -11.62 -8.16
CA ALA A 147 -12.39 -13.00 -7.81
C ALA A 147 -11.38 -13.63 -8.79
N ASP A 148 -11.08 -13.00 -9.90
CA ASP A 148 -10.08 -13.43 -10.89
C ASP A 148 -9.57 -12.27 -11.74
N SER A 149 -8.60 -12.51 -12.64
CA SER A 149 -8.03 -11.46 -13.49
C SER A 149 -9.05 -10.86 -14.47
N LYS A 150 -10.03 -11.65 -14.92
CA LYS A 150 -11.10 -11.13 -15.80
C LYS A 150 -11.95 -10.12 -15.03
N GLU A 151 -12.36 -10.46 -13.82
CA GLU A 151 -13.09 -9.52 -12.96
C GLU A 151 -12.21 -8.33 -12.54
N CYS A 152 -10.90 -8.49 -12.33
CA CYS A 152 -9.99 -7.36 -12.11
C CYS A 152 -10.13 -6.30 -13.21
N ARG A 153 -10.08 -6.71 -14.49
CA ARG A 153 -10.29 -5.80 -15.62
C ARG A 153 -11.72 -5.21 -15.65
N ASP A 154 -12.71 -6.08 -15.54
CA ASP A 154 -14.12 -5.70 -15.74
C ASP A 154 -14.60 -4.79 -14.59
N PHE A 155 -14.24 -5.12 -13.34
CA PHE A 155 -14.61 -4.32 -12.17
C PHE A 155 -13.87 -2.98 -12.12
N THR A 156 -12.63 -2.93 -12.61
CA THR A 156 -11.91 -1.65 -12.76
C THR A 156 -12.67 -0.69 -13.69
N LYS A 157 -13.20 -1.20 -14.81
CA LYS A 157 -13.98 -0.37 -15.74
C LYS A 157 -15.29 0.09 -15.11
N LEU A 158 -15.99 -0.83 -14.46
CA LEU A 158 -17.26 -0.54 -13.79
C LEU A 158 -17.08 0.41 -12.60
N ALA A 159 -15.96 0.30 -11.88
CA ALA A 159 -15.65 1.20 -10.77
C ALA A 159 -15.60 2.68 -11.18
N TYR A 160 -15.14 2.98 -12.40
CA TYR A 160 -15.22 4.36 -12.92
C TYR A 160 -16.65 4.79 -13.20
N GLU A 161 -17.49 3.92 -13.73
CA GLU A 161 -18.90 4.21 -13.97
C GLU A 161 -19.63 4.47 -12.64
N LEU A 162 -19.39 3.63 -11.64
CA LEU A 162 -19.91 3.83 -10.28
C LEU A 162 -19.40 5.15 -9.66
N SER A 163 -18.12 5.43 -9.82
CA SER A 163 -17.52 6.67 -9.29
C SER A 163 -18.19 7.91 -9.86
N GLU A 164 -18.44 7.93 -11.17
CA GLU A 164 -19.06 9.05 -11.87
C GLU A 164 -20.57 9.15 -11.62
N GLU A 165 -21.27 8.02 -11.51
CA GLU A 165 -22.70 7.96 -11.22
C GLU A 165 -23.04 8.40 -9.80
N PHE A 166 -22.26 7.92 -8.82
CA PHE A 166 -22.53 8.19 -7.41
C PHE A 166 -21.72 9.34 -6.81
N ASP A 167 -20.97 10.07 -7.63
CA ASP A 167 -20.16 11.23 -7.22
C ASP A 167 -19.26 10.90 -6.00
N THR A 168 -18.42 9.86 -6.11
CA THR A 168 -17.56 9.38 -5.04
C THR A 168 -16.37 8.58 -5.59
N PRO A 169 -15.19 8.57 -4.93
CA PRO A 169 -14.18 7.56 -5.23
C PRO A 169 -14.74 6.14 -5.03
N VAL A 170 -14.17 5.16 -5.73
CA VAL A 170 -14.50 3.74 -5.58
C VAL A 170 -13.26 2.95 -5.22
N ILE A 171 -13.36 2.10 -4.21
CA ILE A 171 -12.26 1.20 -3.84
C ILE A 171 -12.39 -0.10 -4.62
N LEU A 172 -11.31 -0.49 -5.29
CA LEU A 172 -11.10 -1.81 -5.87
C LEU A 172 -10.24 -2.61 -4.89
N ARG A 173 -10.86 -3.51 -4.14
CA ARG A 173 -10.15 -4.36 -3.18
C ARG A 173 -9.51 -5.55 -3.88
N LEU A 174 -8.24 -5.73 -3.65
CA LEU A 174 -7.47 -6.89 -4.09
C LEU A 174 -6.92 -7.63 -2.87
N THR A 175 -6.50 -8.86 -3.07
CA THR A 175 -5.66 -9.61 -2.13
C THR A 175 -4.38 -10.04 -2.82
N THR A 176 -3.35 -10.39 -2.06
CA THR A 176 -2.07 -10.89 -2.61
C THR A 176 -2.31 -12.01 -3.62
N ARG A 177 -3.24 -12.92 -3.35
CA ARG A 177 -3.55 -14.03 -4.24
C ARG A 177 -4.13 -13.56 -5.58
N ILE A 178 -5.09 -12.65 -5.57
CA ILE A 178 -5.68 -12.10 -6.80
C ILE A 178 -4.64 -11.28 -7.58
N ALA A 179 -3.87 -10.44 -6.89
CA ALA A 179 -2.85 -9.60 -7.51
C ALA A 179 -1.86 -10.42 -8.35
N HIS A 180 -1.46 -11.60 -7.83
CA HIS A 180 -0.42 -12.44 -8.42
C HIS A 180 -0.91 -13.76 -9.03
N SER A 181 -2.22 -14.05 -9.02
CA SER A 181 -2.77 -15.17 -9.78
C SER A 181 -2.98 -14.80 -11.25
N ARG A 182 -3.12 -15.80 -12.10
CA ARG A 182 -3.30 -15.61 -13.55
C ARG A 182 -4.57 -16.27 -14.03
N SER A 183 -5.34 -15.55 -14.81
CA SER A 183 -6.46 -16.13 -15.56
C SER A 183 -6.56 -15.51 -16.96
N ILE A 184 -7.44 -16.08 -17.80
CA ILE A 184 -7.60 -15.63 -19.19
C ILE A 184 -8.43 -14.35 -19.21
N VAL A 185 -7.86 -13.31 -19.82
CA VAL A 185 -8.50 -12.02 -20.03
C VAL A 185 -8.58 -11.73 -21.52
N GLU A 186 -9.72 -11.24 -21.99
CA GLU A 186 -9.89 -10.76 -23.37
C GLU A 186 -9.60 -9.27 -23.43
N ASP A 187 -8.73 -8.86 -24.34
CA ASP A 187 -8.42 -7.43 -24.57
C ASP A 187 -9.64 -6.68 -25.11
N GLY A 188 -9.85 -5.47 -24.60
CA GLY A 188 -10.81 -4.48 -25.11
C GLY A 188 -10.10 -3.27 -25.73
N GLU A 189 -10.85 -2.43 -26.39
CA GLU A 189 -10.36 -1.17 -26.92
C GLU A 189 -10.40 -0.08 -25.85
N ARG A 190 -9.47 0.89 -25.93
CA ARG A 190 -9.48 2.07 -25.08
C ARG A 190 -10.68 2.95 -25.40
N LYS A 191 -11.39 3.38 -24.36
CA LYS A 191 -12.46 4.36 -24.47
C LYS A 191 -11.86 5.76 -24.41
N GLU A 192 -11.84 6.46 -25.54
CA GLU A 192 -11.44 7.85 -25.55
C GLU A 192 -12.52 8.72 -24.91
N LEU A 193 -12.13 9.44 -23.86
CA LEU A 193 -13.04 10.31 -23.12
C LEU A 193 -12.58 11.77 -23.23
N PRO A 194 -13.49 12.70 -23.57
CA PRO A 194 -13.16 14.11 -23.52
C PRO A 194 -12.85 14.53 -22.09
N LEU A 195 -11.97 15.52 -21.95
CA LEU A 195 -11.74 16.16 -20.66
C LEU A 195 -13.04 16.86 -20.23
N LYS A 196 -13.54 16.51 -19.04
CA LYS A 196 -14.71 17.19 -18.47
C LYS A 196 -14.35 18.61 -18.06
N GLU A 197 -15.27 19.55 -18.30
CA GLU A 197 -15.07 20.95 -17.91
C GLU A 197 -14.96 21.08 -16.39
N TYR A 198 -13.95 21.83 -15.94
CA TYR A 198 -13.88 22.25 -14.54
C TYR A 198 -14.75 23.48 -14.31
N LYS A 199 -15.69 23.36 -13.38
CA LYS A 199 -16.51 24.47 -12.91
C LYS A 199 -16.13 24.83 -11.48
N LYS A 200 -15.78 26.11 -11.26
CA LYS A 200 -15.49 26.58 -9.91
C LYS A 200 -16.73 26.50 -9.03
N ASP A 201 -16.70 25.61 -8.06
CA ASP A 201 -17.75 25.47 -7.04
C ASP A 201 -17.13 25.27 -5.65
N PRO A 202 -16.90 26.36 -4.91
CA PRO A 202 -16.37 26.27 -3.56
C PRO A 202 -17.30 25.48 -2.62
N SER A 203 -18.60 25.49 -2.85
CA SER A 203 -19.56 24.76 -2.01
C SER A 203 -19.40 23.25 -2.17
N LYS A 204 -18.97 22.78 -3.37
CA LYS A 204 -18.62 21.38 -3.61
C LYS A 204 -17.19 21.05 -3.16
N ASN A 205 -16.22 21.86 -3.54
CA ASN A 205 -14.81 21.44 -3.52
C ASN A 205 -14.03 21.91 -2.27
N VAL A 206 -14.63 22.78 -1.42
CA VAL A 206 -13.96 23.28 -0.20
C VAL A 206 -14.64 22.71 1.03
N MET A 207 -13.82 22.15 1.94
CA MET A 207 -14.30 21.50 3.18
C MET A 207 -14.25 22.48 4.36
N LEU A 208 -15.17 23.47 4.34
CA LEU A 208 -15.50 24.28 5.52
C LEU A 208 -16.65 23.62 6.29
N PRO A 209 -16.75 23.79 7.62
CA PRO A 209 -17.85 23.23 8.41
C PRO A 209 -19.24 23.54 7.86
N ALA A 210 -19.44 24.77 7.34
CA ALA A 210 -20.71 25.18 6.73
C ALA A 210 -21.04 24.40 5.45
N PHE A 211 -20.03 23.99 4.68
CA PHE A 211 -20.19 23.16 3.47
C PHE A 211 -20.19 21.67 3.78
N ALA A 212 -19.47 21.24 4.80
CA ALA A 212 -19.36 19.83 5.17
C ALA A 212 -20.66 19.27 5.75
N ARG A 213 -21.39 20.04 6.56
CA ARG A 213 -22.67 19.57 7.18
C ARG A 213 -23.69 19.08 6.16
N PRO A 214 -24.10 19.85 5.15
CA PRO A 214 -25.06 19.36 4.14
C PRO A 214 -24.47 18.23 3.28
N LYS A 215 -23.15 18.13 3.14
CA LYS A 215 -22.51 17.02 2.45
C LYS A 215 -22.62 15.70 3.22
N HIS A 216 -22.59 15.75 4.54
CA HIS A 216 -22.80 14.55 5.36
C HIS A 216 -24.17 13.92 5.07
N GLU A 217 -25.22 14.74 4.97
CA GLU A 217 -26.56 14.27 4.60
C GLU A 217 -26.58 13.62 3.20
N LYS A 218 -25.82 14.21 2.24
CA LYS A 218 -25.68 13.63 0.88
C LYS A 218 -24.92 12.30 0.91
N VAL A 219 -23.87 12.19 1.72
CA VAL A 219 -23.11 10.93 1.88
C VAL A 219 -23.99 9.83 2.46
N GLU A 220 -24.85 10.13 3.46
CA GLU A 220 -25.79 9.19 4.04
C GLU A 220 -26.88 8.78 3.02
N ALA A 221 -27.40 9.75 2.25
CA ALA A 221 -28.36 9.47 1.19
C ALA A 221 -27.74 8.61 0.07
N ARG A 222 -26.52 8.93 -0.36
CA ARG A 222 -25.76 8.14 -1.32
C ARG A 222 -25.54 6.70 -0.86
N THR A 223 -25.20 6.50 0.41
CA THR A 223 -25.00 5.16 0.98
C THR A 223 -26.29 4.33 0.86
N ARG A 224 -27.46 4.91 1.16
CA ARG A 224 -28.76 4.23 0.96
C ARG A 224 -29.02 3.90 -0.51
N THR A 225 -28.71 4.82 -1.43
CA THR A 225 -28.88 4.57 -2.88
C THR A 225 -27.93 3.46 -3.36
N LEU A 226 -26.70 3.44 -2.87
CA LEU A 226 -25.73 2.38 -3.16
C LEU A 226 -26.17 1.02 -2.60
N THR A 227 -26.79 0.97 -1.41
CA THR A 227 -27.38 -0.26 -0.87
C THR A 227 -28.51 -0.77 -1.78
N ALA A 228 -29.37 0.11 -2.27
CA ALA A 228 -30.40 -0.27 -3.23
C ALA A 228 -29.80 -0.74 -4.58
N TYR A 229 -28.73 -0.11 -5.05
CA TYR A 229 -27.99 -0.55 -6.23
C TYR A 229 -27.37 -1.94 -6.03
N ALA A 230 -26.87 -2.24 -4.83
CA ALA A 230 -26.27 -3.54 -4.50
C ALA A 230 -27.27 -4.71 -4.66
N GLU A 231 -28.56 -4.47 -4.52
CA GLU A 231 -29.61 -5.49 -4.68
C GLU A 231 -29.75 -6.01 -6.12
N THR A 232 -29.44 -5.16 -7.11
CA THR A 232 -29.75 -5.45 -8.53
C THR A 232 -28.53 -5.46 -9.43
N THR A 233 -27.36 -5.08 -8.92
CA THR A 233 -26.13 -5.04 -9.73
C THR A 233 -25.68 -6.42 -10.16
N SER A 234 -25.19 -6.54 -11.39
CA SER A 234 -24.59 -7.77 -11.92
C SER A 234 -23.25 -8.17 -11.25
N LEU A 235 -22.70 -7.29 -10.40
CA LEU A 235 -21.54 -7.61 -9.58
C LEU A 235 -21.86 -8.70 -8.56
N ASN A 236 -23.08 -8.70 -8.02
CA ASN A 236 -23.58 -9.69 -7.10
C ASN A 236 -24.41 -10.72 -7.87
N ARG A 237 -24.10 -11.98 -7.75
CA ARG A 237 -24.81 -13.03 -8.49
C ARG A 237 -25.10 -14.26 -7.63
N ILE A 238 -26.27 -14.83 -7.87
CA ILE A 238 -26.65 -16.13 -7.31
C ILE A 238 -26.35 -17.21 -8.36
N GLU A 239 -25.73 -18.28 -7.91
CA GLU A 239 -25.59 -19.54 -8.65
C GLU A 239 -26.43 -20.59 -7.91
N ASP A 240 -27.60 -20.88 -8.42
CA ASP A 240 -28.55 -21.83 -7.82
C ASP A 240 -28.35 -23.22 -8.45
N ASN A 241 -27.77 -24.12 -7.67
CA ASN A 241 -27.52 -25.49 -8.08
C ASN A 241 -28.57 -26.48 -7.49
N GLY A 242 -29.64 -25.96 -6.91
CA GLY A 242 -30.67 -26.76 -6.23
C GLY A 242 -30.18 -27.42 -4.93
N ALA A 243 -29.11 -26.92 -4.34
CA ALA A 243 -28.50 -27.46 -3.14
C ALA A 243 -29.18 -26.96 -1.87
N LYS A 244 -29.07 -27.71 -0.77
CA LYS A 244 -29.58 -27.33 0.56
C LYS A 244 -28.65 -26.37 1.32
N ILE A 245 -27.37 -26.38 0.93
CA ILE A 245 -26.32 -25.57 1.53
C ILE A 245 -26.08 -24.34 0.66
N GLY A 246 -26.07 -23.17 1.27
CA GLY A 246 -25.67 -21.92 0.64
C GLY A 246 -24.31 -21.44 1.12
N VAL A 247 -23.56 -20.79 0.24
CA VAL A 247 -22.29 -20.14 0.56
C VAL A 247 -22.32 -18.70 0.07
N ILE A 248 -22.05 -17.75 0.99
CA ILE A 248 -21.85 -16.34 0.69
C ILE A 248 -20.34 -16.08 0.71
N ALA A 249 -19.77 -15.57 -0.38
CA ALA A 249 -18.36 -15.31 -0.51
C ALA A 249 -18.05 -14.19 -1.50
N ALA A 250 -16.88 -13.56 -1.34
CA ALA A 250 -16.34 -12.54 -2.25
C ALA A 250 -14.88 -12.89 -2.60
N GLY A 251 -14.35 -12.28 -3.66
CA GLY A 251 -12.92 -12.38 -3.99
C GLY A 251 -12.39 -13.80 -4.11
N THR A 252 -11.19 -14.03 -3.58
CA THR A 252 -10.50 -15.33 -3.61
C THR A 252 -11.27 -16.44 -2.88
N PRO A 253 -11.87 -16.22 -1.70
CA PRO A 253 -12.66 -17.23 -1.00
C PRO A 253 -13.75 -17.85 -1.86
N TYR A 254 -14.41 -17.09 -2.74
CA TYR A 254 -15.37 -17.64 -3.68
C TYR A 254 -14.74 -18.71 -4.58
N GLN A 255 -13.55 -18.46 -5.13
CA GLN A 255 -12.85 -19.43 -5.98
C GLN A 255 -12.47 -20.69 -5.21
N TYR A 256 -12.01 -20.56 -3.97
CA TYR A 256 -11.66 -21.70 -3.12
C TYR A 256 -12.86 -22.60 -2.83
N VAL A 257 -14.03 -21.99 -2.53
CA VAL A 257 -15.26 -22.76 -2.34
C VAL A 257 -15.71 -23.41 -3.64
N LYS A 258 -15.64 -22.68 -4.77
CA LYS A 258 -16.05 -23.22 -6.08
C LYS A 258 -15.21 -24.44 -6.48
N GLU A 259 -13.91 -24.39 -6.24
CA GLU A 259 -13.02 -25.53 -6.49
C GLU A 259 -13.25 -26.68 -5.50
N ALA A 260 -13.49 -26.37 -4.22
CA ALA A 260 -13.68 -27.38 -3.18
C ALA A 260 -15.02 -28.12 -3.29
N MET A 261 -16.11 -27.42 -3.63
CA MET A 261 -17.50 -27.89 -3.51
C MET A 261 -18.19 -28.10 -4.89
N GLY A 262 -17.68 -27.47 -5.95
CA GLY A 262 -18.31 -27.54 -7.29
C GLY A 262 -19.78 -27.09 -7.24
N ASP A 263 -20.67 -27.90 -7.78
CA ASP A 263 -22.10 -27.62 -7.84
C ASP A 263 -22.91 -28.26 -6.68
N THR A 264 -22.23 -28.71 -5.62
CA THR A 264 -22.88 -29.32 -4.43
C THR A 264 -23.47 -28.32 -3.46
N VAL A 265 -23.20 -27.02 -3.65
CA VAL A 265 -23.72 -25.91 -2.87
C VAL A 265 -24.27 -24.81 -3.79
N ASN A 266 -25.15 -23.97 -3.27
CA ASN A 266 -25.57 -22.73 -3.91
C ASN A 266 -24.60 -21.63 -3.55
N TYR A 267 -24.41 -20.63 -4.41
CA TYR A 267 -23.52 -19.51 -4.15
C TYR A 267 -24.26 -18.18 -4.22
N LEU A 268 -23.98 -17.30 -3.27
CA LEU A 268 -24.14 -15.87 -3.42
C LEU A 268 -22.74 -15.26 -3.52
N LYS A 269 -22.30 -14.99 -4.74
CA LYS A 269 -21.03 -14.34 -5.02
C LYS A 269 -21.21 -12.84 -4.95
N LEU A 270 -20.53 -12.19 -4.02
CA LEU A 270 -20.52 -10.75 -3.86
C LEU A 270 -19.33 -10.15 -4.62
N GLY A 271 -19.62 -9.20 -5.50
CA GLY A 271 -18.61 -8.41 -6.19
C GLY A 271 -18.62 -6.95 -5.73
N LEU A 272 -19.78 -6.44 -5.29
CA LEU A 272 -19.88 -5.21 -4.50
C LEU A 272 -19.93 -5.61 -3.03
N VAL A 273 -18.83 -5.38 -2.30
CA VAL A 273 -18.67 -5.81 -0.90
C VAL A 273 -18.95 -4.70 0.11
N TRP A 274 -19.14 -3.48 -0.37
CA TRP A 274 -19.65 -2.36 0.42
C TRP A 274 -20.33 -1.31 -0.48
N PRO A 275 -21.57 -0.88 -0.15
CA PRO A 275 -22.46 -1.52 0.84
C PRO A 275 -22.95 -2.88 0.36
N LEU A 276 -23.32 -3.74 1.32
CA LEU A 276 -23.81 -5.10 1.05
C LEU A 276 -25.31 -5.10 0.72
N PRO A 277 -25.80 -6.04 -0.12
CA PRO A 277 -27.21 -6.15 -0.49
C PRO A 277 -28.00 -6.85 0.63
N GLU A 278 -28.92 -6.16 1.29
CA GLU A 278 -29.63 -6.68 2.45
C GLU A 278 -30.71 -7.70 2.09
N GLN A 279 -31.55 -7.37 1.09
CA GLN A 279 -32.66 -8.23 0.70
C GLN A 279 -32.16 -9.44 -0.08
N LEU A 280 -31.19 -9.28 -0.99
CA LEU A 280 -30.60 -10.37 -1.74
C LEU A 280 -29.98 -11.44 -0.82
N ILE A 281 -29.32 -11.02 0.27
CA ILE A 281 -28.77 -11.91 1.29
C ILE A 281 -29.90 -12.69 2.00
N ARG A 282 -30.99 -12.01 2.41
CA ARG A 282 -32.14 -12.66 3.05
C ARG A 282 -32.84 -13.65 2.10
N ASP A 283 -33.06 -13.26 0.85
CA ASP A 283 -33.74 -14.09 -0.14
C ASP A 283 -32.90 -15.32 -0.52
N PHE A 284 -31.58 -15.17 -0.57
CA PHE A 284 -30.67 -16.28 -0.78
C PHE A 284 -30.69 -17.26 0.41
N ALA A 285 -30.56 -16.72 1.62
CA ALA A 285 -30.53 -17.54 2.83
C ALA A 285 -31.84 -18.30 3.06
N ALA A 286 -32.99 -17.69 2.74
CA ALA A 286 -34.30 -18.32 2.88
C ALA A 286 -34.48 -19.57 1.98
N LYS A 287 -33.67 -19.73 0.94
CA LYS A 287 -33.67 -20.91 0.05
C LYS A 287 -32.78 -22.04 0.51
N CYS A 288 -31.97 -21.83 1.56
CA CYS A 288 -30.99 -22.77 2.04
C CYS A 288 -31.36 -23.28 3.45
N GLU A 289 -31.08 -24.57 3.71
CA GLU A 289 -31.22 -25.14 5.07
C GLU A 289 -30.08 -24.69 5.99
N LYS A 290 -28.90 -24.39 5.41
CA LYS A 290 -27.71 -23.91 6.12
C LYS A 290 -26.92 -22.97 5.23
N VAL A 291 -26.43 -21.87 5.80
CA VAL A 291 -25.64 -20.86 5.09
C VAL A 291 -24.28 -20.71 5.75
N TYR A 292 -23.23 -20.76 4.93
CA TYR A 292 -21.88 -20.44 5.34
C TYR A 292 -21.44 -19.10 4.76
N VAL A 293 -20.70 -18.32 5.56
CA VAL A 293 -19.95 -17.16 5.08
C VAL A 293 -18.48 -17.53 5.05
N VAL A 294 -17.90 -17.53 3.84
CA VAL A 294 -16.49 -17.86 3.65
C VAL A 294 -15.75 -16.59 3.24
N GLU A 295 -15.01 -16.03 4.18
CA GLU A 295 -14.24 -14.80 4.02
C GLU A 295 -12.92 -14.85 4.79
N GLU A 296 -11.87 -14.25 4.24
CA GLU A 296 -10.59 -14.05 4.90
C GLU A 296 -10.62 -12.80 5.79
N LEU A 297 -9.65 -12.67 6.71
CA LEU A 297 -9.50 -11.56 7.65
C LEU A 297 -10.69 -11.44 8.63
N ASP A 298 -11.35 -10.28 8.69
CA ASP A 298 -12.43 -10.00 9.66
C ASP A 298 -13.75 -10.69 9.29
N ASP A 299 -14.66 -10.73 10.24
CA ASP A 299 -16.04 -11.21 10.11
C ASP A 299 -16.96 -10.11 9.54
N PHE A 300 -16.58 -9.51 8.41
CA PHE A 300 -17.24 -8.34 7.85
C PHE A 300 -18.61 -8.68 7.24
N ILE A 301 -18.64 -9.70 6.36
CA ILE A 301 -19.88 -10.18 5.72
C ILE A 301 -20.73 -10.94 6.73
N GLU A 302 -20.11 -11.79 7.56
CA GLU A 302 -20.78 -12.55 8.61
C GLU A 302 -21.53 -11.65 9.58
N ASN A 303 -20.89 -10.61 10.10
CA ASN A 303 -21.52 -9.66 11.02
C ASN A 303 -22.68 -8.90 10.36
N HIS A 304 -22.56 -8.58 9.08
CA HIS A 304 -23.65 -7.96 8.36
C HIS A 304 -24.85 -8.92 8.23
N CYS A 305 -24.62 -10.19 7.85
CA CYS A 305 -25.68 -11.20 7.80
C CYS A 305 -26.36 -11.39 9.16
N LYS A 306 -25.59 -11.48 10.24
CA LYS A 306 -26.14 -11.60 11.61
C LYS A 306 -26.95 -10.37 12.03
N ALA A 307 -26.48 -9.17 11.66
CA ALA A 307 -27.24 -7.93 11.90
C ALA A 307 -28.58 -7.88 11.15
N LEU A 308 -28.67 -8.54 9.99
CA LEU A 308 -29.91 -8.70 9.22
C LEU A 308 -30.84 -9.78 9.79
N GLY A 309 -30.43 -10.51 10.84
CA GLY A 309 -31.16 -11.63 11.41
C GLY A 309 -31.02 -12.93 10.61
N VAL A 310 -30.02 -13.03 9.75
CA VAL A 310 -29.73 -14.25 8.97
C VAL A 310 -28.77 -15.13 9.77
N ASP A 311 -29.18 -16.39 10.00
CA ASP A 311 -28.34 -17.38 10.65
C ASP A 311 -27.27 -17.90 9.68
N VAL A 312 -26.01 -17.67 10.03
CA VAL A 312 -24.87 -18.05 9.19
C VAL A 312 -23.74 -18.60 10.05
N VAL A 313 -23.00 -19.55 9.49
CA VAL A 313 -21.76 -20.09 10.06
C VAL A 313 -20.57 -19.46 9.35
N GLY A 314 -19.74 -18.74 10.09
CA GLY A 314 -18.57 -18.03 9.55
C GLY A 314 -17.31 -18.31 10.37
N LYS A 315 -16.80 -17.31 11.10
CA LYS A 315 -15.53 -17.38 11.84
C LYS A 315 -15.49 -18.37 13.02
N GLU A 316 -16.59 -18.92 13.42
CA GLU A 316 -16.61 -20.04 14.35
C GLU A 316 -16.04 -21.33 13.71
N LEU A 317 -16.11 -21.44 12.35
CA LEU A 317 -15.57 -22.54 11.58
C LEU A 317 -14.29 -22.14 10.85
N PHE A 318 -14.23 -20.96 10.24
CA PHE A 318 -13.12 -20.47 9.43
C PHE A 318 -12.16 -19.61 10.25
N PRO A 319 -10.82 -19.83 10.15
CA PRO A 319 -9.84 -19.07 10.93
C PRO A 319 -9.88 -17.58 10.58
N ARG A 320 -9.50 -16.74 11.56
CA ARG A 320 -9.34 -15.30 11.37
C ARG A 320 -7.98 -14.93 10.81
N CYS A 321 -6.98 -15.78 11.02
CA CYS A 321 -5.60 -15.54 10.64
C CYS A 321 -5.18 -16.42 9.48
N GLY A 322 -4.32 -15.87 8.63
CA GLY A 322 -3.72 -16.59 7.53
C GLY A 322 -4.56 -16.60 6.25
N GLU A 323 -3.90 -16.97 5.15
CA GLU A 323 -4.52 -17.13 3.84
C GLU A 323 -5.29 -18.44 3.76
N PHE A 324 -6.45 -18.44 3.11
CA PHE A 324 -7.20 -19.67 2.84
C PHE A 324 -6.64 -20.41 1.63
N SER A 325 -7.09 -21.64 1.48
CA SER A 325 -6.88 -22.49 0.31
C SER A 325 -8.10 -23.38 0.09
N GLN A 326 -8.26 -23.88 -1.14
CA GLN A 326 -9.32 -24.86 -1.45
C GLN A 326 -9.22 -26.11 -0.56
N LYS A 327 -8.00 -26.54 -0.20
CA LYS A 327 -7.78 -27.66 0.72
C LYS A 327 -8.33 -27.39 2.12
N LEU A 328 -8.03 -26.22 2.67
CA LEU A 328 -8.55 -25.78 3.97
C LEU A 328 -10.08 -25.69 3.94
N VAL A 329 -10.63 -25.01 2.94
CA VAL A 329 -12.06 -24.83 2.77
C VAL A 329 -12.78 -26.17 2.64
N LYS A 330 -12.25 -27.08 1.82
CA LYS A 330 -12.83 -28.44 1.68
C LYS A 330 -12.84 -29.18 3.00
N LYS A 331 -11.72 -29.20 3.72
CA LYS A 331 -11.61 -29.85 5.03
C LYS A 331 -12.63 -29.30 6.03
N LEU A 332 -12.78 -27.97 6.08
CA LEU A 332 -13.70 -27.32 7.04
C LEU A 332 -15.17 -27.57 6.69
N LEU A 333 -15.54 -27.55 5.42
CA LEU A 333 -16.93 -27.75 4.99
C LEU A 333 -17.37 -29.20 4.97
N THR A 334 -16.48 -30.15 4.66
CA THR A 334 -16.83 -31.57 4.45
C THR A 334 -16.21 -32.53 5.45
N GLY A 335 -15.20 -32.11 6.19
CA GLY A 335 -14.36 -32.98 7.03
C GLY A 335 -13.35 -33.82 6.24
N GLU A 336 -13.35 -33.74 4.90
CA GLU A 336 -12.44 -34.53 4.06
C GLU A 336 -11.09 -33.85 3.90
N GLU A 337 -10.03 -34.62 4.05
CA GLU A 337 -8.68 -34.14 3.72
C GLU A 337 -8.37 -34.40 2.23
N ALA A 338 -7.99 -33.34 1.52
CA ALA A 338 -7.51 -33.48 0.16
C ALA A 338 -6.17 -34.24 0.17
N PRO A 339 -5.93 -35.15 -0.79
CA PRO A 339 -4.66 -35.86 -0.89
C PRO A 339 -3.52 -34.86 -1.07
N SER A 340 -2.43 -35.08 -0.35
CA SER A 340 -1.22 -34.26 -0.49
C SER A 340 -0.04 -35.15 -0.82
N LEU A 341 0.82 -34.69 -1.71
CA LEU A 341 2.11 -35.29 -1.93
C LEU A 341 3.01 -34.90 -0.75
N SER A 342 3.53 -35.90 -0.04
CA SER A 342 4.61 -35.68 0.93
C SER A 342 5.93 -36.01 0.23
N LEU A 343 6.91 -35.12 0.40
CA LEU A 343 8.30 -35.43 0.06
C LEU A 343 8.97 -35.95 1.32
N ASP A 344 9.61 -37.12 1.20
CA ASP A 344 10.44 -37.68 2.27
C ASP A 344 11.83 -37.00 2.24
N ALA A 345 11.82 -35.69 2.45
CA ALA A 345 13.02 -34.87 2.46
C ALA A 345 12.81 -33.66 3.39
N ASP A 346 13.83 -33.34 4.19
CA ASP A 346 13.89 -32.10 4.92
C ASP A 346 14.08 -30.92 3.97
N ILE A 347 13.03 -30.14 3.81
CA ILE A 347 13.08 -28.90 3.01
C ILE A 347 13.59 -27.77 3.92
N PRO A 348 14.78 -27.20 3.64
CA PRO A 348 15.32 -26.13 4.47
C PRO A 348 14.44 -24.89 4.41
N VAL A 349 14.14 -24.32 5.56
CA VAL A 349 13.49 -23.01 5.66
C VAL A 349 14.44 -21.95 5.10
N ARG A 350 13.93 -21.09 4.21
CA ARG A 350 14.67 -20.00 3.58
C ARG A 350 14.05 -18.65 3.98
N PRO A 351 14.34 -18.14 5.19
CA PRO A 351 13.85 -16.84 5.60
C PRO A 351 14.45 -15.73 4.71
N PRO A 352 13.75 -14.60 4.54
CA PRO A 352 14.33 -13.43 3.90
C PRO A 352 15.63 -13.02 4.59
N VAL A 353 16.67 -12.74 3.82
CA VAL A 353 17.97 -12.27 4.32
C VAL A 353 18.45 -11.10 3.47
N MET A 354 19.29 -10.22 4.03
CA MET A 354 19.97 -9.21 3.25
C MET A 354 20.83 -9.86 2.16
N CYS A 355 20.82 -9.29 0.96
CA CYS A 355 21.60 -9.75 -0.18
C CYS A 355 23.08 -9.93 0.16
N CYS A 356 23.77 -10.85 -0.54
CA CYS A 356 25.22 -10.96 -0.45
C CYS A 356 25.85 -9.65 -0.97
N GLY A 357 26.81 -9.10 -0.20
CA GLY A 357 27.43 -7.82 -0.53
C GLY A 357 26.53 -6.58 -0.35
N CYS A 358 25.38 -6.73 0.31
CA CYS A 358 24.52 -5.60 0.62
C CYS A 358 25.25 -4.58 1.51
N PRO A 359 25.26 -3.28 1.11
CA PRO A 359 25.92 -2.23 1.86
C PRO A 359 25.39 -2.07 3.29
N HIS A 360 24.10 -2.28 3.49
CA HIS A 360 23.48 -2.19 4.83
C HIS A 360 24.13 -3.12 5.87
N ARG A 361 24.74 -4.24 5.45
CA ARG A 361 25.38 -5.19 6.37
C ARG A 361 26.50 -4.56 7.16
N GLY A 362 27.31 -3.70 6.54
CA GLY A 362 28.43 -3.01 7.21
C GLY A 362 27.94 -2.11 8.34
N VAL A 363 26.90 -1.33 8.09
CA VAL A 363 26.31 -0.44 9.09
C VAL A 363 25.71 -1.23 10.26
N PHE A 364 24.91 -2.25 10.01
CA PHE A 364 24.34 -3.06 11.10
C PHE A 364 25.40 -3.85 11.88
N TYR A 365 26.50 -4.24 11.23
CA TYR A 365 27.64 -4.79 11.94
C TYR A 365 28.28 -3.77 12.90
N ALA A 366 28.47 -2.52 12.45
CA ALA A 366 29.00 -1.45 13.28
C ALA A 366 28.06 -1.12 14.46
N LEU A 367 26.75 -1.02 14.21
CA LEU A 367 25.74 -0.79 15.25
C LEU A 367 25.73 -1.90 16.30
N LYS A 368 25.77 -3.16 15.87
CA LYS A 368 25.89 -4.31 16.78
C LYS A 368 27.15 -4.22 17.64
N ARG A 369 28.28 -3.84 17.04
CA ARG A 369 29.56 -3.69 17.76
C ARG A 369 29.54 -2.52 18.75
N ALA A 370 28.83 -1.45 18.42
CA ALA A 370 28.64 -0.30 19.29
C ALA A 370 27.70 -0.58 20.47
N GLY A 371 26.84 -1.59 20.37
CA GLY A 371 25.88 -1.96 21.42
C GLY A 371 24.86 -0.87 21.74
N VAL A 372 24.44 -0.12 20.73
CA VAL A 372 23.47 0.97 20.84
C VAL A 372 22.03 0.47 20.65
N TYR A 373 21.07 1.18 21.22
CA TYR A 373 19.65 0.99 20.88
C TYR A 373 19.40 1.50 19.46
N VAL A 374 18.77 0.68 18.62
CA VAL A 374 18.48 1.00 17.22
C VAL A 374 16.97 1.08 16.99
N SER A 375 16.47 2.30 16.84
CA SER A 375 15.12 2.56 16.32
C SER A 375 15.14 2.40 14.81
N GLY A 376 14.64 1.27 14.32
CA GLY A 376 14.63 0.94 12.90
C GLY A 376 13.34 1.34 12.20
N ASP A 377 13.38 1.24 10.88
CA ASP A 377 12.27 1.58 10.00
C ASP A 377 11.94 0.42 9.03
N ILE A 378 11.02 0.64 8.09
CA ILE A 378 10.52 -0.36 7.16
C ILE A 378 11.24 -0.25 5.81
N GLY A 379 11.92 -1.32 5.42
CA GLY A 379 12.67 -1.46 4.17
C GLY A 379 13.53 -2.73 4.19
N CYS A 380 14.39 -2.95 3.19
CA CYS A 380 15.34 -4.09 3.20
C CYS A 380 16.17 -4.14 4.48
N TYR A 381 16.49 -3.00 5.04
CA TYR A 381 17.28 -2.86 6.27
C TYR A 381 16.54 -3.32 7.54
N THR A 382 15.22 -3.50 7.52
CA THR A 382 14.48 -4.16 8.63
C THR A 382 15.05 -5.56 8.90
N LEU A 383 15.63 -6.21 7.88
CA LEU A 383 16.33 -7.49 8.03
C LEU A 383 17.58 -7.40 8.90
N GLY A 384 18.04 -6.21 9.29
CA GLY A 384 19.05 -6.00 10.32
C GLY A 384 18.65 -6.53 11.70
N ALA A 385 17.35 -6.72 11.95
CA ALA A 385 16.81 -7.36 13.14
C ALA A 385 17.08 -8.88 13.17
N SER A 386 17.33 -9.49 12.02
CA SER A 386 17.50 -10.94 11.89
C SER A 386 18.93 -11.40 12.09
N ALA A 387 19.10 -12.68 12.44
CA ALA A 387 20.43 -13.31 12.53
C ALA A 387 21.16 -13.26 11.16
N PRO A 388 22.48 -13.11 11.15
CA PRO A 388 23.41 -13.03 12.29
C PRO A 388 23.60 -11.61 12.86
N LEU A 389 22.96 -10.59 12.28
CA LEU A 389 23.14 -9.19 12.66
C LEU A 389 22.51 -8.91 14.03
N ASN A 390 21.20 -9.13 14.19
CA ASN A 390 20.45 -8.87 15.42
C ASN A 390 20.78 -7.47 15.99
N ALA A 391 20.67 -6.45 15.14
CA ALA A 391 21.16 -5.10 15.42
C ALA A 391 20.06 -4.04 15.26
N MET A 392 18.80 -4.42 15.46
CA MET A 392 17.65 -3.51 15.46
C MET A 392 16.74 -3.90 16.62
N ASP A 393 16.32 -2.93 17.42
CA ASP A 393 15.52 -3.14 18.63
C ASP A 393 14.02 -2.91 18.43
N ALA A 394 13.63 -1.98 17.54
CA ALA A 394 12.24 -1.65 17.27
C ALA A 394 12.05 -1.24 15.82
N SER A 395 10.85 -1.53 15.28
CA SER A 395 10.37 -1.04 13.99
C SER A 395 8.85 -0.96 14.04
N ILE A 396 8.25 0.15 13.60
CA ILE A 396 6.81 0.40 13.74
C ILE A 396 6.17 0.54 12.35
N CYS A 397 6.41 1.65 11.66
CA CYS A 397 5.90 1.94 10.34
C CYS A 397 6.88 2.87 9.60
N MET A 398 6.63 3.10 8.31
CA MET A 398 7.53 3.91 7.48
C MET A 398 7.69 5.33 8.04
N GLY A 399 8.93 5.77 8.23
CA GLY A 399 9.30 7.09 8.77
C GLY A 399 9.31 7.20 10.29
N ALA A 400 8.83 6.18 11.01
CA ALA A 400 8.68 6.25 12.46
C ALA A 400 9.99 6.11 13.24
N SER A 401 11.07 5.59 12.65
CA SER A 401 12.33 5.39 13.35
C SER A 401 12.86 6.67 14.00
N VAL A 402 12.76 7.79 13.29
CA VAL A 402 13.27 9.09 13.70
C VAL A 402 12.45 9.67 14.86
N SER A 403 11.12 9.75 14.70
CA SER A 403 10.24 10.29 15.75
C SER A 403 10.13 9.35 16.96
N ALA A 404 10.16 8.03 16.76
CA ALA A 404 10.18 7.08 17.88
C ALA A 404 11.49 7.18 18.70
N LEU A 405 12.63 7.38 18.03
CA LEU A 405 13.89 7.65 18.73
C LEU A 405 13.81 8.95 19.54
N HIS A 406 13.23 10.00 18.97
CA HIS A 406 13.02 11.25 19.69
C HIS A 406 12.23 11.01 21.00
N GLY A 407 11.09 10.34 20.89
CA GLY A 407 10.26 9.99 22.06
C GLY A 407 11.02 9.14 23.08
N TYR A 408 11.78 8.15 22.62
CA TYR A 408 12.62 7.30 23.47
C TYR A 408 13.66 8.13 24.24
N ASN A 409 14.35 9.03 23.53
CA ASN A 409 15.39 9.88 24.11
C ASN A 409 14.81 10.89 25.13
N LYS A 410 13.69 11.53 24.79
CA LYS A 410 13.00 12.45 25.73
C LYS A 410 12.54 11.71 27.00
N ALA A 411 12.13 10.46 26.90
CA ALA A 411 11.70 9.67 28.05
C ALA A 411 12.87 9.19 28.93
N ARG A 412 14.00 8.86 28.33
CA ARG A 412 15.16 8.28 29.04
C ARG A 412 16.25 9.30 29.39
N GLY A 413 16.22 10.49 28.79
CA GLY A 413 17.17 11.56 29.07
C GLY A 413 18.52 11.44 28.36
N PRO A 414 19.47 12.35 28.64
CA PRO A 414 20.70 12.56 27.88
C PRO A 414 21.63 11.35 27.75
N GLU A 415 21.64 10.47 28.74
CA GLU A 415 22.47 9.26 28.67
C GLU A 415 21.98 8.26 27.64
N ALA A 416 20.68 8.24 27.35
CA ALA A 416 20.13 7.41 26.29
C ALA A 416 20.47 7.97 24.91
N GLU A 417 20.51 9.27 24.76
CA GLU A 417 20.87 9.94 23.51
C GLU A 417 22.26 9.53 23.00
N LYS A 418 23.22 9.30 23.93
CA LYS A 418 24.59 8.84 23.63
C LYS A 418 24.66 7.36 23.22
N LYS A 419 23.58 6.61 23.37
CA LYS A 419 23.54 5.15 23.17
C LYS A 419 22.37 4.71 22.31
N SER A 420 21.86 5.59 21.47
CA SER A 420 20.72 5.29 20.62
C SER A 420 20.83 5.96 19.26
N VAL A 421 20.31 5.27 18.23
CA VAL A 421 20.29 5.77 16.85
C VAL A 421 18.96 5.44 16.19
N ALA A 422 18.54 6.26 15.22
CA ALA A 422 17.51 5.90 14.24
C ALA A 422 18.16 5.47 12.93
N VAL A 423 17.60 4.43 12.30
CA VAL A 423 18.03 3.96 10.99
C VAL A 423 16.84 3.98 10.02
N ILE A 424 17.01 4.63 8.88
CA ILE A 424 15.98 4.81 7.86
C ILE A 424 16.59 4.75 6.46
N GLY A 425 15.87 4.19 5.48
CA GLY A 425 16.31 4.19 4.07
C GLY A 425 15.93 5.49 3.36
N ASP A 426 16.58 5.76 2.24
CA ASP A 426 16.37 6.96 1.40
C ASP A 426 14.91 7.13 0.94
N SER A 427 14.31 6.10 0.38
CA SER A 427 12.90 6.12 -0.03
C SER A 427 11.96 6.37 1.16
N THR A 428 12.19 5.69 2.28
CA THR A 428 11.38 5.84 3.49
C THR A 428 11.61 7.20 4.15
N PHE A 429 12.82 7.76 4.03
CA PHE A 429 13.12 9.11 4.46
C PHE A 429 12.29 10.14 3.67
N ALA A 430 12.26 10.01 2.33
CA ALA A 430 11.40 10.82 1.48
C ALA A 430 9.90 10.61 1.76
N HIS A 431 9.49 9.38 2.13
CA HIS A 431 8.10 9.04 2.41
C HIS A 431 7.54 9.81 3.63
N SER A 432 8.20 9.72 4.78
CA SER A 432 7.73 10.33 6.04
C SER A 432 8.88 10.76 6.97
N GLY A 433 10.12 10.35 6.71
CA GLY A 433 11.27 10.66 7.56
C GLY A 433 11.62 12.14 7.59
N ILE A 434 11.38 12.87 6.51
CA ILE A 434 11.64 14.33 6.42
C ILE A 434 10.83 15.08 7.48
N THR A 435 9.55 14.79 7.63
CA THR A 435 8.70 15.42 8.63
C THR A 435 9.14 15.10 10.06
N SER A 436 9.57 13.86 10.29
CA SER A 436 10.14 13.44 11.58
C SER A 436 11.49 14.11 11.85
N LEU A 437 12.31 14.37 10.83
CA LEU A 437 13.56 15.13 10.97
C LEU A 437 13.29 16.60 11.32
N ILE A 438 12.28 17.22 10.69
CA ILE A 438 11.84 18.57 11.05
C ILE A 438 11.39 18.60 12.51
N ASP A 439 10.65 17.61 12.98
CA ASP A 439 10.19 17.53 14.37
C ASP A 439 11.35 17.49 15.36
N ILE A 440 12.35 16.65 15.13
CA ILE A 440 13.51 16.57 16.01
C ILE A 440 14.37 17.82 15.98
N ALA A 441 14.49 18.48 14.83
CA ALA A 441 15.20 19.77 14.72
C ALA A 441 14.44 20.88 15.47
N TYR A 442 13.13 21.00 15.22
CA TYR A 442 12.27 21.99 15.86
C TYR A 442 12.24 21.83 17.40
N ASN A 443 12.14 20.59 17.88
CA ASN A 443 12.06 20.25 19.30
C ASN A 443 13.44 20.01 19.94
N ARG A 444 14.52 20.37 19.25
CA ARG A 444 15.90 20.31 19.75
C ARG A 444 16.23 18.96 20.36
N SER A 445 16.07 17.90 19.61
CA SER A 445 16.44 16.54 20.00
C SER A 445 17.89 16.28 19.67
N ASN A 446 18.60 15.69 20.62
CA ASN A 446 19.98 15.28 20.44
C ASN A 446 20.03 13.80 19.95
N SER A 447 19.40 13.54 18.81
CA SER A 447 19.28 12.19 18.23
C SER A 447 20.20 12.00 17.03
N VAL A 448 20.87 10.85 16.96
CA VAL A 448 21.64 10.44 15.77
C VAL A 448 20.71 9.71 14.82
N VAL A 449 20.62 10.20 13.58
CA VAL A 449 19.84 9.58 12.51
C VAL A 449 20.77 9.10 11.40
N ILE A 450 20.62 7.85 10.99
CA ILE A 450 21.40 7.21 9.93
C ILE A 450 20.47 6.99 8.74
N VAL A 451 20.71 7.70 7.63
CA VAL A 451 20.02 7.46 6.36
C VAL A 451 20.82 6.47 5.52
N LEU A 452 20.21 5.34 5.21
CA LEU A 452 20.77 4.31 4.34
C LEU A 452 20.35 4.62 2.90
N ASP A 453 21.21 5.31 2.17
CA ASP A 453 20.96 5.69 0.78
C ASP A 453 21.55 4.65 -0.18
N ASN A 454 20.68 3.84 -0.78
CA ASN A 454 21.02 2.95 -1.89
C ASN A 454 20.40 3.41 -3.21
N SER A 455 19.84 4.62 -3.24
CA SER A 455 19.24 5.27 -4.41
C SER A 455 18.23 4.38 -5.12
N ILE A 456 17.42 3.60 -4.36
CA ILE A 456 16.36 2.76 -4.92
C ILE A 456 15.37 2.28 -3.86
N THR A 457 14.10 2.11 -4.24
CA THR A 457 13.10 1.44 -3.39
C THR A 457 13.22 -0.07 -3.59
N GLY A 458 14.17 -0.70 -2.86
CA GLY A 458 14.62 -2.06 -3.16
C GLY A 458 13.62 -3.17 -2.82
N MET A 459 12.91 -3.06 -1.69
CA MET A 459 12.07 -4.15 -1.15
C MET A 459 10.87 -4.51 -2.04
N THR A 460 10.32 -3.54 -2.75
CA THR A 460 9.11 -3.69 -3.57
C THR A 460 9.37 -4.00 -5.04
N GLY A 461 10.64 -4.10 -5.46
CA GLY A 461 11.02 -4.46 -6.83
C GLY A 461 11.94 -3.48 -7.54
N HIS A 462 12.69 -2.65 -6.81
CA HIS A 462 13.67 -1.70 -7.34
C HIS A 462 13.05 -0.51 -8.10
N GLN A 463 11.98 0.08 -7.54
CA GLN A 463 11.34 1.25 -8.12
C GLN A 463 12.16 2.52 -7.88
N GLN A 464 12.02 3.47 -8.80
CA GLN A 464 12.57 4.81 -8.65
C GLN A 464 11.90 5.56 -7.51
N ASN A 465 12.64 6.46 -6.86
CA ASN A 465 12.16 7.31 -5.78
C ASN A 465 12.77 8.73 -5.91
N PRO A 466 12.39 9.72 -5.10
CA PRO A 466 12.89 11.08 -5.25
C PRO A 466 14.41 11.29 -5.15
N THR A 467 15.17 10.30 -4.67
CA THR A 467 16.64 10.39 -4.56
C THR A 467 17.38 9.81 -5.77
N THR A 468 16.68 9.09 -6.66
CA THR A 468 17.30 8.31 -7.74
C THR A 468 17.69 9.14 -8.97
N GLY A 469 17.01 10.28 -9.20
CA GLY A 469 17.21 11.09 -10.39
C GLY A 469 16.50 10.59 -11.64
N PHE A 470 15.59 9.64 -11.51
CA PHE A 470 14.80 9.09 -12.63
C PHE A 470 13.32 8.95 -12.25
N ASN A 471 12.43 9.13 -13.23
CA ASN A 471 11.01 8.87 -13.09
C ASN A 471 10.66 7.39 -13.37
N ILE A 472 9.35 7.03 -13.27
CA ILE A 472 8.88 5.66 -13.48
C ILE A 472 9.19 5.11 -14.90
N LYS A 473 9.31 5.98 -15.91
CA LYS A 473 9.65 5.60 -17.29
C LYS A 473 11.17 5.51 -17.52
N GLY A 474 11.99 5.76 -16.49
CA GLY A 474 13.45 5.78 -16.59
C GLY A 474 14.01 7.04 -17.24
N GLU A 475 13.20 8.09 -17.37
CA GLU A 475 13.65 9.38 -17.88
C GLU A 475 14.31 10.19 -16.75
N PRO A 476 15.32 11.03 -17.06
CA PRO A 476 15.95 11.90 -16.07
C PRO A 476 14.95 12.81 -15.35
N ALA A 477 15.06 12.88 -14.05
CA ALA A 477 14.24 13.70 -13.17
C ALA A 477 15.10 14.40 -12.12
N ALA A 478 14.55 15.36 -11.39
CA ALA A 478 15.26 16.00 -10.29
C ALA A 478 15.50 14.99 -9.15
N ALA A 479 16.73 14.94 -8.67
CA ALA A 479 17.08 14.17 -7.48
C ALA A 479 17.08 15.09 -6.24
N VAL A 480 16.56 14.57 -5.14
CA VAL A 480 16.66 15.26 -3.85
C VAL A 480 18.08 15.08 -3.30
N ASP A 481 18.77 16.19 -3.09
CA ASP A 481 20.03 16.21 -2.36
C ASP A 481 19.73 16.13 -0.85
N LEU A 482 20.01 14.95 -0.27
CA LEU A 482 19.69 14.68 1.13
C LEU A 482 20.56 15.50 2.09
N GLU A 483 21.82 15.76 1.76
CA GLU A 483 22.74 16.55 2.58
C GLU A 483 22.27 18.02 2.63
N ALA A 484 22.04 18.62 1.45
CA ALA A 484 21.53 19.98 1.37
C ALA A 484 20.16 20.13 2.05
N LEU A 485 19.27 19.12 1.92
CA LEU A 485 17.97 19.11 2.60
C LEU A 485 18.12 19.08 4.12
N CYS A 486 19.01 18.25 4.66
CA CYS A 486 19.25 18.17 6.09
C CYS A 486 19.77 19.50 6.65
N HIS A 487 20.71 20.14 5.95
CA HIS A 487 21.18 21.48 6.32
C HIS A 487 20.07 22.54 6.27
N ALA A 488 19.21 22.48 5.25
CA ALA A 488 18.07 23.40 5.14
C ALA A 488 17.03 23.22 6.27
N ILE A 489 16.90 22.00 6.82
CA ILE A 489 16.05 21.72 7.98
C ILE A 489 16.65 22.26 9.28
N GLY A 490 17.96 22.54 9.31
CA GLY A 490 18.68 23.02 10.50
C GLY A 490 19.59 21.98 11.15
N ILE A 491 19.82 20.83 10.50
CA ILE A 491 20.82 19.86 10.95
C ILE A 491 22.19 20.36 10.51
N ARG A 492 23.04 20.71 11.47
CA ARG A 492 24.36 21.28 11.18
C ARG A 492 25.45 20.24 10.93
N ARG A 493 25.38 19.12 11.64
CA ARG A 493 26.34 18.04 11.49
C ARG A 493 25.78 16.98 10.56
N VAL A 494 26.32 16.89 9.36
CA VAL A 494 25.97 15.85 8.37
C VAL A 494 27.27 15.20 7.92
N THR A 495 27.41 13.88 8.15
CA THR A 495 28.59 13.10 7.80
C THR A 495 28.21 12.06 6.77
N VAL A 496 28.93 12.06 5.64
CA VAL A 496 28.76 11.08 4.56
C VAL A 496 29.89 10.04 4.64
N VAL A 497 29.52 8.76 4.64
CA VAL A 497 30.48 7.66 4.77
C VAL A 497 30.24 6.58 3.72
N ASP A 498 31.34 5.90 3.31
CA ASP A 498 31.26 4.69 2.49
C ASP A 498 30.92 3.48 3.38
N PRO A 499 29.86 2.74 3.08
CA PRO A 499 29.41 1.57 3.83
C PRO A 499 30.35 0.38 3.80
N TYR A 500 31.15 0.29 2.80
CA TYR A 500 32.14 -0.78 2.66
C TYR A 500 33.41 -0.47 3.44
N ASP A 501 33.64 0.80 3.82
CA ASP A 501 34.70 1.18 4.74
C ASP A 501 34.21 1.09 6.20
N LEU A 502 34.31 -0.10 6.77
CA LEU A 502 33.88 -0.34 8.15
C LEU A 502 34.64 0.52 9.18
N GLN A 503 35.88 0.94 8.88
CA GLN A 503 36.65 1.79 9.79
C GLN A 503 36.06 3.19 9.80
N GLN A 504 35.73 3.73 8.63
CA GLN A 504 35.08 5.02 8.48
C GLN A 504 33.70 5.02 9.15
N VAL A 505 32.86 3.99 8.89
CA VAL A 505 31.54 3.85 9.53
C VAL A 505 31.65 3.82 11.06
N MET A 506 32.55 3.01 11.61
CA MET A 506 32.73 2.90 13.05
C MET A 506 33.29 4.18 13.68
N ALA A 507 34.19 4.88 12.99
CA ALA A 507 34.75 6.16 13.45
C ALA A 507 33.68 7.24 13.50
N ALA A 508 32.91 7.40 12.41
CA ALA A 508 31.81 8.35 12.33
C ALA A 508 30.74 8.07 13.39
N LEU A 509 30.30 6.80 13.54
CA LEU A 509 29.32 6.44 14.56
C LEU A 509 29.81 6.78 15.98
N LYS A 510 31.07 6.50 16.28
CA LYS A 510 31.67 6.83 17.58
C LYS A 510 31.73 8.34 17.81
N GLU A 511 32.12 9.11 16.80
CA GLU A 511 32.20 10.57 16.88
C GLU A 511 30.82 11.18 17.12
N GLU A 512 29.81 10.76 16.35
CA GLU A 512 28.46 11.33 16.44
C GLU A 512 27.74 10.95 17.74
N LEU A 513 27.97 9.75 18.26
CA LEU A 513 27.44 9.37 19.59
C LEU A 513 28.15 10.07 20.75
N ALA A 514 29.41 10.46 20.57
CA ALA A 514 30.20 11.17 21.58
C ALA A 514 30.05 12.69 21.50
N ALA A 515 29.49 13.21 20.40
CA ALA A 515 29.32 14.64 20.25
C ALA A 515 28.41 15.17 21.37
N GLU A 516 29.00 16.00 22.22
CA GLU A 516 28.23 16.75 23.21
C GLU A 516 27.69 17.97 22.51
N GLU A 517 26.38 18.19 22.58
CA GLU A 517 25.88 19.54 22.43
C GLU A 517 26.50 20.38 23.52
N ALA A 518 27.06 21.55 23.16
CA ALA A 518 27.31 22.57 24.14
C ALA A 518 26.03 22.72 24.95
N ALA A 519 26.12 22.42 26.23
CA ALA A 519 24.99 22.51 27.14
C ALA A 519 24.30 23.84 26.86
N LEU A 520 23.01 23.83 26.60
CA LEU A 520 22.17 25.01 26.62
C LEU A 520 22.17 25.54 28.05
N HIS A 521 23.21 26.22 28.39
CA HIS A 521 23.15 27.16 29.50
C HIS A 521 22.19 28.26 29.10
N GLU A 522 21.10 28.35 29.85
CA GLU A 522 20.12 29.41 29.88
C GLU A 522 20.47 30.65 29.01
N ALA A 523 20.17 30.59 27.71
CA ALA A 523 20.01 31.81 26.94
C ALA A 523 18.66 32.37 27.35
N ARG A 524 18.70 33.29 28.26
CA ARG A 524 17.57 34.18 28.56
C ARG A 524 17.10 34.81 27.25
N LEU A 525 15.80 34.93 27.10
CA LEU A 525 15.06 35.50 25.96
C LEU A 525 15.32 37.00 25.70
N ASP A 526 16.42 37.60 26.17
CA ASP A 526 16.59 39.04 26.18
C ASP A 526 17.59 39.61 25.17
N GLU A 527 18.27 38.82 24.34
CA GLU A 527 19.13 39.40 23.29
C GLU A 527 19.02 38.60 21.96
N ALA A 528 18.55 39.30 20.94
CA ALA A 528 18.28 38.80 19.60
C ALA A 528 19.54 38.55 18.76
N GLU A 529 20.69 38.31 19.35
CA GLU A 529 21.97 38.11 18.63
C GLU A 529 22.55 36.69 18.68
N ASP A 530 22.01 35.75 19.46
CA ASP A 530 22.55 34.40 19.61
C ASP A 530 21.71 33.27 18.96
N VAL A 531 21.14 33.53 17.78
CA VAL A 531 20.51 32.48 16.98
C VAL A 531 21.54 31.52 16.37
N GLU A 532 22.84 31.81 16.49
CA GLU A 532 23.94 31.02 15.88
C GLU A 532 24.35 29.75 16.63
N GLN A 533 23.79 29.42 17.80
CA GLN A 533 24.28 28.30 18.61
C GLN A 533 23.30 27.16 18.85
N LEU A 534 22.34 26.93 17.98
CA LEU A 534 21.43 25.80 18.09
C LEU A 534 21.91 24.64 17.23
N GLU A 535 22.82 23.83 17.76
CA GLU A 535 23.32 22.62 17.12
C GLU A 535 22.44 21.41 17.46
N GLY A 536 21.74 20.87 16.46
CA GLY A 536 21.19 19.51 16.52
C GLY A 536 22.26 18.47 16.17
N ARG A 537 22.15 17.25 16.69
CA ARG A 537 23.08 16.16 16.34
C ARG A 537 22.95 15.71 14.90
N SER A 538 23.99 15.05 14.45
CA SER A 538 24.25 14.75 13.04
C SER A 538 23.31 13.71 12.43
N LEU A 539 23.05 13.93 11.16
CA LEU A 539 22.58 12.94 10.21
C LEU A 539 23.81 12.25 9.60
N MET A 540 23.89 10.93 9.70
CA MET A 540 24.88 10.15 8.96
C MET A 540 24.22 9.63 7.70
N ARG A 541 24.64 10.14 6.53
CA ARG A 541 24.20 9.71 5.21
C ARG A 541 25.11 8.59 4.73
N TYR A 542 24.47 7.61 4.17
CA TYR A 542 25.11 6.45 3.61
C TYR A 542 24.78 6.39 2.13
N ILE A 543 25.75 6.68 1.25
CA ILE A 543 25.57 6.63 -0.20
C ILE A 543 26.23 5.36 -0.73
N TYR A 544 25.41 4.51 -1.33
CA TYR A 544 25.88 3.51 -2.27
C TYR A 544 25.67 4.05 -3.67
N SER A 545 26.71 4.58 -4.31
CA SER A 545 26.64 4.88 -5.72
C SER A 545 26.91 3.60 -6.52
N LEU A 546 25.89 3.08 -7.15
CA LEU A 546 26.02 2.21 -8.33
C LEU A 546 26.44 3.06 -9.54
N THR A 547 27.42 3.95 -9.39
CA THR A 547 28.08 4.57 -10.52
C THR A 547 29.13 3.61 -11.08
N GLY A 548 28.69 2.46 -11.53
CA GLY A 548 29.29 1.84 -12.67
C GLY A 548 28.77 2.60 -13.87
N SER A 549 29.57 3.50 -14.40
CA SER A 549 29.27 4.23 -15.63
C SER A 549 28.63 3.31 -16.66
N LEU A 550 27.42 3.67 -17.11
CA LEU A 550 26.77 3.09 -18.28
C LEU A 550 27.53 3.42 -19.60
N GLU A 551 28.74 3.96 -19.51
CA GLU A 551 29.56 4.28 -20.68
C GLU A 551 30.62 3.23 -21.01
N GLU A 552 30.76 2.15 -20.24
CA GLU A 552 31.67 1.05 -20.57
C GLU A 552 31.00 -0.32 -20.43
N ARG A 553 29.95 -0.56 -21.21
CA ARG A 553 29.60 -1.92 -21.66
C ARG A 553 28.76 -1.90 -22.95
#